data_26a1d1a7a41a74992e0eb37499a6d8d4
#
_entry.id   26a1d1a7a41a74992e0eb37499a6d8d4
#
_cell.length_a   1.000
_cell.length_b   1.000
_cell.length_c   1.000
_cell.angle_alpha   90.00
_cell.angle_beta   90.00
_cell.angle_gamma   90.00
#
_symmetry.space_group_name_H-M   'P 1'
#
loop_
_entity.id
_entity.type
_entity.pdbx_description
1 polymer ?
#
loop_
_entity_poly.entity_id
_entity_poly.type
_entity_poly.pdbx_seq_one_letter_code
_entity_poly.pdbx_strand_id
1 'polypeptide(L)'
;MVQSWGQLDAAKAQIEATTAQVRAAEITLNGVREEARVGQRTTLDVLNAQQELVNARVALVTAQHDRVVASYTLLAAVGGLSMQRLGLNVMVYDPQVQVRDAWIGVRTPDGR
;
A
#
# COMPACT_ATOMS: atom_id res chain seq x y z
N MET A 1 -11.57 13.38 -1.25
CA MET A 1 -11.76 12.46 -2.39
C MET A 1 -10.74 12.65 -3.48
N VAL A 2 -10.60 13.88 -3.98
CA VAL A 2 -9.62 14.18 -5.02
C VAL A 2 -8.21 13.84 -4.55
N GLN A 3 -7.90 14.15 -3.30
CA GLN A 3 -6.61 13.87 -2.70
C GLN A 3 -6.32 12.37 -2.65
N SER A 4 -7.32 11.57 -2.24
CA SER A 4 -7.16 10.13 -2.18
C SER A 4 -6.99 9.51 -3.56
N TRP A 5 -7.68 10.05 -4.55
CA TRP A 5 -7.53 9.61 -5.94
C TRP A 5 -6.13 9.92 -6.45
N GLY A 6 -5.63 11.14 -6.16
CA GLY A 6 -4.28 11.53 -6.54
C GLY A 6 -3.22 10.65 -5.91
N GLN A 7 -3.42 10.25 -4.66
CA GLN A 7 -2.50 9.33 -3.97
C GLN A 7 -2.49 7.96 -4.64
N LEU A 8 -3.65 7.47 -5.07
CA LEU A 8 -3.74 6.19 -5.75
C LEU A 8 -3.02 6.23 -7.11
N ASP A 9 -3.22 7.31 -7.86
CA ASP A 9 -2.53 7.51 -9.14
C ASP A 9 -1.02 7.61 -8.96
N ALA A 10 -0.58 8.35 -7.95
CA ALA A 10 0.85 8.46 -7.63
C ALA A 10 1.42 7.11 -7.23
N ALA A 11 0.68 6.31 -6.48
CA ALA A 11 1.11 4.98 -6.07
C ALA A 11 1.26 4.05 -7.27
N LYS A 12 0.34 4.12 -8.24
CA LYS A 12 0.45 3.33 -9.47
C LYS A 12 1.68 3.72 -10.28
N ALA A 13 1.92 5.03 -10.43
CA ALA A 13 3.09 5.53 -11.15
C ALA A 13 4.37 5.07 -10.46
N GLN A 14 4.39 5.05 -9.15
CA GLN A 14 5.54 4.60 -8.37
C GLN A 14 5.79 3.12 -8.58
N ILE A 15 4.76 2.29 -8.67
CA ILE A 15 4.90 0.86 -8.95
C ILE A 15 5.50 0.65 -10.34
N GLU A 16 5.04 1.39 -11.34
CA GLU A 16 5.60 1.29 -12.68
C GLU A 16 7.07 1.68 -12.71
N ALA A 17 7.42 2.77 -12.04
CA ALA A 17 8.81 3.23 -11.96
C ALA A 17 9.69 2.23 -11.24
N THR A 18 9.25 1.68 -10.12
CA THR A 18 10.03 0.71 -9.36
C THR A 18 10.12 -0.64 -10.06
N THR A 19 9.10 -1.04 -10.83
CA THR A 19 9.16 -2.25 -11.66
C THR A 19 10.22 -2.09 -12.74
N ALA A 20 10.27 -0.94 -13.39
CA ALA A 20 11.31 -0.66 -14.39
C ALA A 20 12.70 -0.66 -13.75
N GLN A 21 12.83 -0.14 -12.54
CA GLN A 21 14.07 -0.11 -11.80
C GLN A 21 14.54 -1.52 -11.45
N VAL A 22 13.64 -2.42 -11.06
CA VAL A 22 13.97 -3.82 -10.79
C VAL A 22 14.48 -4.50 -12.07
N ARG A 23 13.82 -4.29 -13.20
CA ARG A 23 14.25 -4.86 -14.47
C ARG A 23 15.64 -4.36 -14.87
N ALA A 24 15.87 -3.07 -14.72
CA ALA A 24 17.19 -2.50 -15.02
C ALA A 24 18.28 -3.09 -14.13
N ALA A 25 17.97 -3.26 -12.84
CA ALA A 25 18.90 -3.84 -11.89
C ALA A 25 19.20 -5.31 -12.22
N GLU A 26 18.20 -6.07 -12.66
CA GLU A 26 18.38 -7.46 -13.09
C GLU A 26 19.29 -7.55 -14.31
N ILE A 27 19.06 -6.69 -15.30
CA ILE A 27 19.89 -6.65 -16.51
C ILE A 27 21.32 -6.29 -16.15
N THR A 28 21.50 -5.28 -15.29
CA THR A 28 22.82 -4.87 -14.84
C THR A 28 23.54 -6.00 -14.11
N LEU A 29 22.84 -6.69 -13.22
CA LEU A 29 23.41 -7.81 -12.48
C LEU A 29 23.87 -8.92 -13.42
N ASN A 30 23.04 -9.28 -14.40
CA ASN A 30 23.39 -10.32 -15.38
C ASN A 30 24.60 -9.89 -16.19
N GLY A 31 24.70 -8.63 -16.60
CA GLY A 31 25.85 -8.11 -17.32
C GLY A 31 27.11 -8.15 -16.48
N VAL A 32 27.05 -7.73 -15.23
CA VAL A 32 28.17 -7.73 -14.31
C VAL A 32 28.64 -9.16 -14.04
N ARG A 33 27.71 -10.11 -13.88
CA ARG A 33 28.07 -11.52 -13.70
C ARG A 33 28.84 -12.08 -14.91
N GLU A 34 28.36 -11.77 -16.11
CA GLU A 34 29.04 -12.22 -17.33
C GLU A 34 30.43 -11.61 -17.44
N GLU A 35 30.55 -10.31 -17.15
CA GLU A 35 31.85 -9.63 -17.15
C GLU A 35 32.75 -10.19 -16.07
N ALA A 36 32.26 -10.54 -14.91
CA ALA A 36 33.04 -11.14 -13.83
C ALA A 36 33.52 -12.54 -14.24
N ARG A 37 32.70 -13.30 -14.95
CA ARG A 37 33.05 -14.64 -15.42
C ARG A 37 34.23 -14.62 -16.34
N VAL A 38 34.35 -13.58 -17.14
CA VAL A 38 35.50 -13.44 -18.08
C VAL A 38 36.63 -12.58 -17.49
N GLY A 39 36.56 -12.25 -16.20
CA GLY A 39 37.63 -11.56 -15.50
C GLY A 39 37.63 -10.04 -15.65
N GLN A 40 36.58 -9.44 -16.22
CA GLN A 40 36.49 -7.98 -16.40
C GLN A 40 35.91 -7.25 -15.21
N ARG A 41 35.31 -7.97 -14.29
CA ARG A 41 34.72 -7.40 -13.07
C ARG A 41 35.13 -8.23 -11.88
N THR A 42 35.10 -7.60 -10.70
CA THR A 42 35.46 -8.28 -9.45
C THR A 42 34.23 -8.86 -8.80
N THR A 43 34.47 -9.75 -7.82
CA THR A 43 33.38 -10.28 -6.96
C THR A 43 32.65 -9.16 -6.25
N LEU A 44 33.38 -8.12 -5.84
CA LEU A 44 32.77 -6.96 -5.19
C LEU A 44 31.76 -6.27 -6.10
N ASP A 45 32.10 -6.14 -7.37
CA ASP A 45 31.18 -5.55 -8.35
C ASP A 45 29.88 -6.36 -8.46
N VAL A 46 29.99 -7.70 -8.46
CA VAL A 46 28.81 -8.58 -8.46
C VAL A 46 27.97 -8.39 -7.20
N LEU A 47 28.63 -8.32 -6.04
CA LEU A 47 27.94 -8.12 -4.77
C LEU A 47 27.21 -6.78 -4.74
N ASN A 48 27.85 -5.73 -5.24
CA ASN A 48 27.24 -4.41 -5.33
C ASN A 48 26.01 -4.43 -6.24
N ALA A 49 26.09 -5.10 -7.37
CA ALA A 49 24.95 -5.23 -8.28
C ALA A 49 23.82 -6.03 -7.66
N GLN A 50 24.13 -7.07 -6.89
CA GLN A 50 23.12 -7.83 -6.15
C GLN A 50 22.44 -6.97 -5.10
N GLN A 51 23.21 -6.14 -4.41
CA GLN A 51 22.65 -5.23 -3.40
C GLN A 51 21.73 -4.21 -4.06
N GLU A 52 22.07 -3.68 -5.21
CA GLU A 52 21.22 -2.77 -5.96
C GLU A 52 19.91 -3.45 -6.36
N LEU A 53 19.97 -4.71 -6.78
CA LEU A 53 18.75 -5.45 -7.12
C LEU A 53 17.86 -5.65 -5.89
N VAL A 54 18.44 -5.99 -4.75
CA VAL A 54 17.68 -6.14 -3.49
C VAL A 54 17.03 -4.81 -3.13
N ASN A 55 17.77 -3.72 -3.22
CA ASN A 55 17.24 -2.38 -2.92
C ASN A 55 16.07 -2.03 -3.84
N ALA A 56 16.18 -2.35 -5.13
CA ALA A 56 15.12 -2.11 -6.10
C ALA A 56 13.87 -2.95 -5.79
N ARG A 57 14.06 -4.20 -5.40
CA ARG A 57 12.93 -5.07 -5.02
C ARG A 57 12.26 -4.58 -3.76
N VAL A 58 13.00 -4.12 -2.77
CA VAL A 58 12.44 -3.53 -1.55
C VAL A 58 11.63 -2.31 -1.91
N ALA A 59 12.14 -1.45 -2.79
CA ALA A 59 11.41 -0.27 -3.23
C ALA A 59 10.10 -0.65 -3.93
N LEU A 60 10.11 -1.72 -4.74
CA LEU A 60 8.90 -2.20 -5.41
C LEU A 60 7.87 -2.71 -4.40
N VAL A 61 8.29 -3.50 -3.42
CA VAL A 61 7.40 -4.01 -2.38
C VAL A 61 6.79 -2.86 -1.58
N THR A 62 7.61 -1.85 -1.24
CA THR A 62 7.14 -0.66 -0.54
C THR A 62 6.11 0.09 -1.38
N ALA A 63 6.34 0.23 -2.67
CA ALA A 63 5.41 0.90 -3.57
C ALA A 63 4.08 0.12 -3.68
N GLN A 64 4.14 -1.20 -3.72
CA GLN A 64 2.94 -2.04 -3.73
C GLN A 64 2.15 -1.90 -2.43
N HIS A 65 2.85 -1.84 -1.31
CA HIS A 65 2.23 -1.59 -0.01
C HIS A 65 1.54 -0.23 0.00
N ASP A 66 2.21 0.80 -0.49
CA ASP A 66 1.66 2.15 -0.54
C ASP A 66 0.41 2.20 -1.43
N ARG A 67 0.41 1.45 -2.52
CA ARG A 67 -0.77 1.35 -3.39
C ARG A 67 -1.96 0.75 -2.65
N VAL A 68 -1.73 -0.31 -1.89
CA VAL A 68 -2.78 -0.95 -1.10
C VAL A 68 -3.33 0.02 -0.07
N VAL A 69 -2.46 0.72 0.64
CA VAL A 69 -2.85 1.72 1.63
C VAL A 69 -3.67 2.84 0.96
N ALA A 70 -3.21 3.33 -0.19
CA ALA A 70 -3.93 4.37 -0.93
C ALA A 70 -5.31 3.89 -1.38
N SER A 71 -5.43 2.64 -1.81
CA SER A 71 -6.70 2.05 -2.19
C SER A 71 -7.67 1.99 -1.02
N TYR A 72 -7.19 1.58 0.15
CA TYR A 72 -8.02 1.55 1.35
C TYR A 72 -8.41 2.95 1.80
N THR A 73 -7.50 3.91 1.69
CA THR A 73 -7.79 5.30 2.03
C THR A 73 -8.89 5.85 1.14
N LEU A 74 -8.81 5.58 -0.16
CA LEU A 74 -9.84 6.00 -1.11
C LEU A 74 -11.18 5.33 -0.80
N LEU A 75 -11.16 4.04 -0.53
CA LEU A 75 -12.36 3.29 -0.19
C LEU A 75 -13.00 3.83 1.09
N ALA A 76 -12.19 4.15 2.09
CA ALA A 76 -12.67 4.74 3.32
C ALA A 76 -13.31 6.10 3.08
N ALA A 77 -12.73 6.92 2.22
CA ALA A 77 -13.27 8.23 1.89
C ALA A 77 -14.63 8.09 1.17
N VAL A 78 -14.72 7.18 0.22
CA VAL A 78 -15.97 6.92 -0.51
C VAL A 78 -17.02 6.33 0.44
N GLY A 79 -16.61 5.39 1.28
CA GLY A 79 -17.50 4.80 2.29
C GLY A 79 -18.02 5.84 3.27
N GLY A 80 -17.13 6.72 3.70
CA GLY A 80 -17.53 7.81 4.60
C GLY A 80 -18.54 8.75 3.99
N LEU A 81 -18.37 9.09 2.72
CA LEU A 81 -19.34 9.92 2.01
C LEU A 81 -20.68 9.23 1.86
N SER A 82 -20.66 7.95 1.51
CA SER A 82 -21.88 7.16 1.39
C SER A 82 -22.60 7.05 2.73
N MET A 83 -21.86 6.86 3.81
CA MET A 83 -22.42 6.78 5.15
C MET A 83 -23.04 8.11 5.58
N GLN A 84 -22.39 9.22 5.22
CA GLN A 84 -22.98 10.53 5.51
C GLN A 84 -24.29 10.73 4.78
N ARG A 85 -24.36 10.36 3.52
CA ARG A 85 -25.60 10.46 2.75
C ARG A 85 -26.70 9.59 3.33
N LEU A 86 -26.38 8.34 3.58
CA LEU A 86 -27.34 7.41 4.14
C LEU A 86 -27.64 7.75 5.58
N GLY A 87 -26.66 8.24 6.29
CA GLY A 87 -26.79 8.59 7.68
C GLY A 87 -27.78 9.69 7.94
N LEU A 88 -27.92 10.61 7.00
CA LEU A 88 -28.93 11.64 7.11
C LEU A 88 -30.35 11.06 7.06
N ASN A 89 -30.51 9.95 6.38
CA ASN A 89 -31.81 9.30 6.24
C ASN A 89 -32.05 8.25 7.31
N VAL A 90 -31.01 7.59 7.77
CA VAL A 90 -31.14 6.44 8.67
C VAL A 90 -30.73 6.78 10.08
N MET A 91 -30.57 8.03 10.40
CA MET A 91 -30.10 8.44 11.71
C MET A 91 -28.74 7.84 12.02
N VAL A 92 -27.95 7.74 11.01
CA VAL A 92 -26.56 7.45 11.12
C VAL A 92 -26.24 6.24 11.98
N TYR A 93 -25.72 5.25 11.39
CA TYR A 93 -25.09 4.20 12.12
C TYR A 93 -23.89 4.79 12.89
N ASP A 94 -24.08 5.02 14.17
CA ASP A 94 -23.03 5.51 15.04
C ASP A 94 -22.60 4.34 15.91
N PRO A 95 -21.33 3.87 15.76
CA PRO A 95 -20.86 2.75 16.56
C PRO A 95 -20.96 2.98 18.06
N GLN A 96 -20.74 4.22 18.50
CA GLN A 96 -20.82 4.54 19.92
C GLN A 96 -22.24 4.42 20.45
N VAL A 97 -23.20 4.89 19.68
CA VAL A 97 -24.60 4.77 20.06
C VAL A 97 -25.01 3.30 20.11
N GLN A 98 -24.57 2.54 19.13
CA GLN A 98 -24.89 1.11 19.08
C GLN A 98 -24.28 0.36 20.25
N VAL A 99 -23.05 0.64 20.59
CA VAL A 99 -22.40 0.02 21.73
C VAL A 99 -23.12 0.40 23.03
N ARG A 100 -23.47 1.66 23.16
CA ARG A 100 -24.19 2.12 24.33
C ARG A 100 -25.55 1.47 24.47
N ASP A 101 -26.27 1.32 23.37
CA ASP A 101 -27.58 0.65 23.37
C ASP A 101 -27.43 -0.83 23.74
N ALA A 102 -26.40 -1.49 23.25
CA ALA A 102 -26.10 -2.86 23.60
C ALA A 102 -25.81 -2.98 25.11
N TRP A 103 -25.03 -2.08 25.64
CA TRP A 103 -24.73 -2.06 27.07
C TRP A 103 -25.95 -1.86 27.91
N ILE A 104 -26.81 -0.93 27.52
CA ILE A 104 -28.07 -0.65 28.23
C ILE A 104 -28.96 -1.87 28.20
N GLY A 105 -29.06 -2.52 27.03
CA GLY A 105 -29.90 -3.72 26.90
C GLY A 105 -29.39 -4.88 27.74
N VAL A 106 -28.07 -5.02 27.87
CA VAL A 106 -27.48 -6.08 28.69
C VAL A 106 -27.63 -5.76 30.18
N ARG A 107 -27.49 -4.49 30.54
CA ARG A 107 -27.52 -4.09 31.95
C ARG A 107 -28.90 -4.16 32.54
N THR A 108 -29.90 -3.87 31.78
CA THR A 108 -31.27 -3.80 32.27
C THR A 108 -32.18 -4.61 31.38
N PRO A 109 -32.15 -5.94 31.50
CA PRO A 109 -33.03 -6.74 30.68
C PRO A 109 -34.48 -6.49 30.91
N ASP A 110 -34.83 -5.97 32.05
CA ASP A 110 -36.22 -5.64 32.41
C ASP A 110 -36.50 -4.16 32.30
N GLY A 111 -35.60 -3.40 31.70
CA GLY A 111 -35.77 -1.98 31.54
C GLY A 111 -35.43 -1.14 32.75
N ARG A 112 -34.81 -1.72 33.72
CA ARG A 112 -34.39 -1.00 34.92
C ARG A 112 -33.03 -0.41 34.87
#